data_f8f6dabfd09c0f07a68873128a95e927
#
_entry.id   f8f6dabfd09c0f07a68873128a95e927
#
_cell.length_a   1.000
_cell.length_b   1.000
_cell.length_c   1.000
_cell.angle_alpha   90.00
_cell.angle_beta   90.00
_cell.angle_gamma   90.00
#
_symmetry.space_group_name_H-M   'P 1'
#
loop_
_entity.id
_entity.type
_entity.pdbx_description
1 polymer ?
#
loop_
_entity_poly.entity_id
_entity_poly.type
_entity_poly.pdbx_seq_one_letter_code
_entity_poly.pdbx_strand_id
1 'polypeptide(L)'
;AENLQPSGRFYATMTGKKDSNEEGASMEKTVLVIGHRNPDTDSVCSAIAYAYLKQQLGLKAVPARAGKINPETQFVLEHFNVPVPKLVDDLYPRLSDIRLAQPPTVGPAASLRDVGRLFVEHEGLKSVPVLDTDKNIVGIITVGDLAKRYYNELSIQDLDDGETDYGSIVHTLDGQLICGDTEQTFNGKIKIGASEAATLTQAIRAGDLVIIGDRSDAQLAVLEAGAAGLILTRDTEITPAVLEAARYRQAIVISTPYDTYTTVRLINQSIPVRLVMTKNLVTLKTTDLLSDVREKMLAAKFVSYPVLERGRYAGMMDRGMMLVPDRQEVILVDHNERSQAVEGIEEAHLLEIIDHHRLGGLTTGAPIFIRQEPVGSTATIVANLTWHRGVELPPALAGILFAAIVSDTLYFRSPTATLFDEDTAKRLAVQAGIRDAEAFAMEVLRHGSAIGTMPVQDIVRNDIKEFDFGEHRITVSQINIMDRQQALERLADLQTALEDFRRQEGCDLSLLMITDILGEATDLLAAGSPQTQLVHAFGEAAAAGC
;
A
#
# COMPACT_ATOMS: atom_id res chain seq x y z
N ALA A 1 -3.21 -57.30 -22.17
CA ALA A 1 -4.60 -57.12 -21.93
C ALA A 1 -4.81 -56.89 -20.43
N GLU A 2 -4.53 -55.74 -19.88
CA GLU A 2 -5.06 -55.32 -18.59
C GLU A 2 -5.06 -53.81 -18.49
N ASN A 3 -6.18 -53.26 -18.14
CA ASN A 3 -6.49 -51.86 -17.98
C ASN A 3 -5.55 -51.14 -16.98
N LEU A 4 -4.92 -50.07 -17.40
CA LEU A 4 -4.38 -49.04 -16.50
C LEU A 4 -5.12 -47.72 -16.74
N GLN A 5 -6.10 -47.46 -15.86
CA GLN A 5 -6.64 -46.13 -15.68
C GLN A 5 -5.62 -45.26 -14.95
N PRO A 6 -5.42 -43.99 -15.32
CA PRO A 6 -4.60 -43.08 -14.52
C PRO A 6 -5.39 -42.59 -13.29
N SER A 7 -4.86 -42.90 -12.12
CA SER A 7 -5.36 -42.44 -10.81
C SER A 7 -5.19 -40.93 -10.66
N GLY A 8 -6.29 -40.22 -10.83
CA GLY A 8 -6.43 -38.86 -10.31
C GLY A 8 -6.64 -38.92 -8.80
N ARG A 9 -5.62 -38.51 -8.02
CA ARG A 9 -5.73 -38.09 -6.60
C ARG A 9 -4.35 -37.75 -6.04
N PHE A 10 -3.94 -36.51 -6.23
CA PHE A 10 -2.88 -35.91 -5.41
C PHE A 10 -3.16 -34.42 -5.20
N TYR A 11 -4.25 -34.10 -4.52
CA TYR A 11 -4.49 -32.83 -3.81
C TYR A 11 -5.64 -33.05 -2.82
N ALA A 12 -5.35 -33.74 -1.74
CA ALA A 12 -6.18 -33.65 -0.54
C ALA A 12 -5.36 -34.11 0.67
N THR A 13 -5.52 -33.35 1.75
CA THR A 13 -5.12 -33.65 3.13
C THR A 13 -3.70 -33.26 3.55
N MET A 14 -3.54 -31.95 3.83
CA MET A 14 -2.97 -31.56 5.12
C MET A 14 -3.94 -30.56 5.77
N THR A 15 -5.03 -31.08 6.31
CA THR A 15 -5.87 -30.33 7.24
C THR A 15 -5.36 -30.56 8.65
N GLY A 16 -4.44 -29.69 9.11
CA GLY A 16 -4.27 -29.46 10.53
C GLY A 16 -5.59 -28.92 11.09
N LYS A 17 -6.04 -29.47 12.23
CA LYS A 17 -7.21 -29.00 12.97
C LYS A 17 -7.17 -27.48 13.11
N LYS A 18 -8.11 -26.79 12.50
CA LYS A 18 -8.44 -25.41 12.82
C LYS A 18 -9.28 -25.43 14.09
N ASP A 19 -8.74 -24.84 15.15
CA ASP A 19 -9.57 -24.38 16.26
C ASP A 19 -10.54 -23.33 15.72
N SER A 20 -11.82 -23.61 15.96
CA SER A 20 -12.94 -22.76 15.64
C SER A 20 -12.93 -21.51 16.51
N ASN A 21 -12.60 -20.35 15.96
CA ASN A 21 -13.22 -19.04 16.21
C ASN A 21 -12.38 -17.96 15.53
N GLU A 22 -12.86 -17.54 14.37
CA GLU A 22 -12.80 -16.20 13.79
C GLU A 22 -13.18 -16.31 12.31
N GLU A 23 -14.45 -16.14 12.03
CA GLU A 23 -14.94 -15.80 10.69
C GLU A 23 -14.54 -14.35 10.37
N GLY A 24 -13.25 -14.14 10.11
CA GLY A 24 -12.77 -13.01 9.36
C GLY A 24 -12.88 -13.36 7.88
N ALA A 25 -13.76 -12.72 7.14
CA ALA A 25 -13.81 -12.82 5.69
C ALA A 25 -12.40 -12.58 5.15
N SER A 26 -11.72 -13.63 4.71
CA SER A 26 -10.49 -13.56 3.95
C SER A 26 -10.83 -12.76 2.69
N MET A 27 -10.36 -11.52 2.59
CA MET A 27 -10.39 -10.82 1.30
C MET A 27 -9.59 -11.70 0.34
N GLU A 28 -10.25 -12.27 -0.67
CA GLU A 28 -9.58 -13.04 -1.72
C GLU A 28 -8.45 -12.18 -2.30
N LYS A 29 -7.22 -12.65 -2.12
CA LYS A 29 -6.03 -11.94 -2.61
C LYS A 29 -6.11 -11.82 -4.12
N THR A 30 -5.82 -10.64 -4.62
CA THR A 30 -5.70 -10.40 -6.06
C THR A 30 -4.32 -10.82 -6.53
N VAL A 31 -4.25 -11.74 -7.49
CA VAL A 31 -3.01 -12.18 -8.12
C VAL A 31 -2.70 -11.30 -9.32
N LEU A 32 -1.53 -10.68 -9.37
CA LEU A 32 -1.07 -9.94 -10.53
C LEU A 32 -0.40 -10.87 -11.54
N VAL A 33 -0.83 -10.81 -12.80
CA VAL A 33 -0.15 -11.46 -13.92
C VAL A 33 0.60 -10.38 -14.68
N ILE A 34 1.92 -10.42 -14.66
CA ILE A 34 2.77 -9.32 -15.12
C ILE A 34 3.92 -9.80 -15.97
N GLY A 35 4.16 -9.11 -17.09
CA GLY A 35 5.30 -9.31 -17.95
C GLY A 35 6.52 -8.47 -17.52
N HIS A 36 7.56 -8.47 -18.36
CA HIS A 36 8.81 -7.77 -18.05
C HIS A 36 8.67 -6.23 -18.06
N ARG A 37 9.65 -5.52 -17.44
CA ARG A 37 9.60 -4.07 -17.19
C ARG A 37 9.66 -3.18 -18.45
N ASN A 38 10.17 -3.72 -19.58
CA ASN A 38 10.14 -3.05 -20.89
C ASN A 38 9.15 -3.81 -21.80
N PRO A 39 7.85 -3.74 -21.51
CA PRO A 39 6.89 -4.67 -22.06
C PRO A 39 6.72 -4.48 -23.57
N ASP A 40 6.90 -5.56 -24.30
CA ASP A 40 6.58 -5.69 -25.72
C ASP A 40 5.17 -6.27 -25.92
N THR A 41 4.85 -6.63 -27.15
CA THR A 41 3.53 -7.13 -27.49
C THR A 41 3.28 -8.52 -26.89
N ASP A 42 4.30 -9.40 -26.84
CA ASP A 42 4.14 -10.73 -26.23
C ASP A 42 3.94 -10.65 -24.73
N SER A 43 4.75 -9.87 -24.05
CA SER A 43 4.68 -9.64 -22.62
C SER A 43 3.30 -9.16 -22.14
N VAL A 44 2.73 -8.15 -22.84
CA VAL A 44 1.43 -7.59 -22.48
C VAL A 44 0.27 -8.52 -22.83
N CYS A 45 0.26 -9.06 -24.04
CA CYS A 45 -0.84 -9.92 -24.51
C CYS A 45 -0.88 -11.24 -23.76
N SER A 46 0.28 -11.83 -23.46
CA SER A 46 0.40 -13.03 -22.62
C SER A 46 -0.08 -12.80 -21.21
N ALA A 47 0.23 -11.63 -20.60
CA ALA A 47 -0.29 -11.28 -19.28
C ALA A 47 -1.82 -11.18 -19.25
N ILE A 48 -2.43 -10.57 -20.27
CA ILE A 48 -3.88 -10.44 -20.38
C ILE A 48 -4.54 -11.80 -20.53
N ALA A 49 -4.07 -12.62 -21.47
CA ALA A 49 -4.66 -13.90 -21.77
C ALA A 49 -4.45 -14.92 -20.63
N TYR A 50 -3.30 -14.90 -19.99
CA TYR A 50 -3.05 -15.79 -18.85
C TYR A 50 -3.86 -15.40 -17.62
N ALA A 51 -4.04 -14.10 -17.36
CA ALA A 51 -4.95 -13.63 -16.32
C ALA A 51 -6.40 -14.11 -16.57
N TYR A 52 -6.86 -14.05 -17.82
CA TYR A 52 -8.17 -14.60 -18.20
C TYR A 52 -8.25 -16.11 -17.92
N LEU A 53 -7.24 -16.89 -18.32
CA LEU A 53 -7.21 -18.33 -18.00
C LEU A 53 -7.33 -18.56 -16.49
N LYS A 54 -6.59 -17.82 -15.67
CA LYS A 54 -6.62 -17.96 -14.21
C LYS A 54 -7.97 -17.58 -13.62
N GLN A 55 -8.64 -16.57 -14.17
CA GLN A 55 -10.00 -16.21 -13.78
C GLN A 55 -11.00 -17.34 -14.07
N GLN A 56 -10.91 -17.97 -15.24
CA GLN A 56 -11.76 -19.12 -15.58
C GLN A 56 -11.51 -20.34 -14.69
N LEU A 57 -10.31 -20.44 -14.10
CA LEU A 57 -9.95 -21.46 -13.12
C LEU A 57 -10.27 -21.06 -11.66
N GLY A 58 -10.95 -19.93 -11.43
CA GLY A 58 -11.42 -19.49 -10.11
C GLY A 58 -10.44 -18.64 -9.31
N LEU A 59 -9.30 -18.21 -9.91
CA LEU A 59 -8.40 -17.26 -9.26
C LEU A 59 -8.81 -15.81 -9.56
N LYS A 60 -8.71 -14.92 -8.59
CA LYS A 60 -8.89 -13.48 -8.79
C LYS A 60 -7.62 -12.88 -9.40
N ALA A 61 -7.33 -13.23 -10.65
CA ALA A 61 -6.17 -12.75 -11.38
C ALA A 61 -6.47 -11.45 -12.13
N VAL A 62 -5.50 -10.54 -12.18
CA VAL A 62 -5.60 -9.25 -12.87
C VAL A 62 -4.34 -9.04 -13.71
N PRO A 63 -4.46 -8.73 -15.03
CA PRO A 63 -3.31 -8.41 -15.84
C PRO A 63 -2.72 -7.07 -15.42
N ALA A 64 -1.38 -6.99 -15.41
CA ALA A 64 -0.63 -5.81 -15.10
C ALA A 64 0.55 -5.65 -16.07
N ARG A 65 1.11 -4.45 -16.16
CA ARG A 65 2.33 -4.14 -16.91
C ARG A 65 3.32 -3.40 -16.02
N ALA A 66 4.61 -3.65 -16.23
CA ALA A 66 5.68 -3.05 -15.45
C ALA A 66 6.33 -1.83 -16.15
N GLY A 67 5.82 -1.42 -17.30
CA GLY A 67 6.35 -0.31 -18.07
C GLY A 67 5.35 0.30 -19.06
N LYS A 68 5.85 1.25 -19.85
CA LYS A 68 5.06 1.89 -20.91
C LYS A 68 4.93 0.95 -22.10
N ILE A 69 3.73 0.79 -22.64
CA ILE A 69 3.51 -0.01 -23.86
C ILE A 69 4.08 0.71 -25.10
N ASN A 70 4.55 -0.06 -26.06
CA ASN A 70 5.05 0.41 -27.34
C ASN A 70 3.89 0.64 -28.35
N PRO A 71 4.13 1.33 -29.48
CA PRO A 71 3.09 1.61 -30.48
C PRO A 71 2.45 0.35 -31.10
N GLU A 72 3.20 -0.72 -31.28
CA GLU A 72 2.69 -1.99 -31.78
C GLU A 72 1.68 -2.59 -30.81
N THR A 73 2.04 -2.71 -29.54
CA THR A 73 1.13 -3.19 -28.50
C THR A 73 -0.12 -2.31 -28.39
N GLN A 74 0.06 -0.99 -28.48
CA GLN A 74 -1.07 -0.07 -28.47
C GLN A 74 -2.03 -0.34 -29.62
N PHE A 75 -1.51 -0.44 -30.85
CA PHE A 75 -2.31 -0.77 -32.05
C PHE A 75 -3.07 -2.09 -31.88
N VAL A 76 -2.38 -3.15 -31.41
CA VAL A 76 -2.98 -4.48 -31.23
C VAL A 76 -4.14 -4.44 -30.23
N LEU A 77 -3.95 -3.78 -29.07
CA LEU A 77 -4.97 -3.68 -28.05
C LEU A 77 -6.18 -2.85 -28.54
N GLU A 78 -5.94 -1.74 -29.25
CA GLU A 78 -7.00 -0.92 -29.82
C GLU A 78 -7.79 -1.67 -30.91
N HIS A 79 -7.10 -2.39 -31.82
CA HIS A 79 -7.71 -3.16 -32.89
C HIS A 79 -8.71 -4.19 -32.37
N PHE A 80 -8.36 -4.90 -31.30
CA PHE A 80 -9.22 -5.92 -30.69
C PHE A 80 -10.09 -5.37 -29.54
N ASN A 81 -10.08 -4.05 -29.30
CA ASN A 81 -10.83 -3.41 -28.21
C ASN A 81 -10.58 -4.06 -26.85
N VAL A 82 -9.30 -4.36 -26.55
CA VAL A 82 -8.85 -4.90 -25.29
C VAL A 82 -8.24 -3.77 -24.45
N PRO A 83 -8.66 -3.59 -23.17
CA PRO A 83 -8.15 -2.50 -22.35
C PRO A 83 -6.69 -2.70 -22.00
N VAL A 84 -5.93 -1.59 -21.97
CA VAL A 84 -4.53 -1.58 -21.53
C VAL A 84 -4.45 -2.01 -20.06
N PRO A 85 -3.58 -2.96 -19.68
CA PRO A 85 -3.40 -3.37 -18.30
C PRO A 85 -2.92 -2.24 -17.39
N LYS A 86 -3.27 -2.33 -16.11
CA LYS A 86 -2.81 -1.38 -15.09
C LYS A 86 -1.29 -1.35 -15.01
N LEU A 87 -0.71 -0.14 -14.96
CA LEU A 87 0.70 0.04 -14.65
C LEU A 87 0.96 -0.27 -13.17
N VAL A 88 2.01 -1.04 -12.92
CA VAL A 88 2.55 -1.35 -11.59
C VAL A 88 4.02 -0.92 -11.61
N ASP A 89 4.34 0.13 -10.88
CA ASP A 89 5.69 0.69 -10.86
C ASP A 89 6.64 -0.15 -9.99
N ASP A 90 6.13 -0.67 -8.88
CA ASP A 90 6.88 -1.54 -7.97
C ASP A 90 5.95 -2.48 -7.17
N LEU A 91 6.54 -3.48 -6.52
CA LEU A 91 5.88 -4.44 -5.64
C LEU A 91 6.32 -4.31 -4.17
N TYR A 92 6.98 -3.22 -3.81
CA TYR A 92 7.38 -2.99 -2.43
C TYR A 92 6.17 -2.87 -1.51
N PRO A 93 6.10 -3.65 -0.43
CA PRO A 93 4.97 -3.62 0.48
C PRO A 93 4.85 -2.27 1.17
N ARG A 94 3.61 -1.78 1.27
CA ARG A 94 3.24 -0.50 1.88
C ARG A 94 2.33 -0.71 3.08
N LEU A 95 2.17 0.32 3.87
CA LEU A 95 1.22 0.29 4.99
C LEU A 95 -0.24 0.06 4.55
N SER A 96 -0.60 0.41 3.31
CA SER A 96 -1.90 0.07 2.73
C SER A 96 -2.16 -1.44 2.65
N ASP A 97 -1.11 -2.25 2.62
CA ASP A 97 -1.17 -3.70 2.47
C ASP A 97 -1.29 -4.41 3.84
N ILE A 98 -1.29 -3.63 4.93
CA ILE A 98 -1.46 -4.14 6.30
C ILE A 98 -2.84 -3.75 6.83
N ARG A 99 -3.51 -4.68 7.49
CA ARG A 99 -4.73 -4.40 8.22
C ARG A 99 -4.41 -3.59 9.49
N LEU A 100 -4.72 -2.30 9.47
CA LEU A 100 -4.52 -1.41 10.61
C LEU A 100 -5.47 -1.73 11.76
N ALA A 101 -4.99 -1.58 13.00
CA ALA A 101 -5.86 -1.65 14.17
C ALA A 101 -6.81 -0.46 14.20
N GLN A 102 -8.05 -0.71 14.63
CA GLN A 102 -9.11 0.29 14.81
C GLN A 102 -9.50 0.37 16.29
N PRO A 103 -8.63 0.92 17.16
CA PRO A 103 -8.98 1.07 18.57
C PRO A 103 -10.10 2.08 18.75
N PRO A 104 -10.83 2.04 19.88
CA PRO A 104 -11.78 3.09 20.25
C PRO A 104 -11.06 4.44 20.31
N THR A 105 -11.75 5.50 19.90
CA THR A 105 -11.23 6.87 19.87
C THR A 105 -12.03 7.76 20.81
N VAL A 106 -11.42 8.84 21.28
CA VAL A 106 -12.09 9.84 22.12
C VAL A 106 -11.89 11.24 21.59
N GLY A 107 -12.76 12.17 21.99
CA GLY A 107 -12.54 13.61 21.75
C GLY A 107 -11.58 14.24 22.77
N PRO A 108 -11.02 15.43 22.49
CA PRO A 108 -10.08 16.12 23.39
C PRO A 108 -10.67 16.48 24.76
N ALA A 109 -12.00 16.62 24.85
CA ALA A 109 -12.73 16.93 26.08
C ALA A 109 -13.10 15.69 26.91
N ALA A 110 -12.88 14.47 26.41
CA ALA A 110 -13.15 13.25 27.17
C ALA A 110 -12.35 13.23 28.48
N SER A 111 -12.94 12.68 29.53
CA SER A 111 -12.30 12.60 30.84
C SER A 111 -11.27 11.47 30.92
N LEU A 112 -10.31 11.56 31.85
CA LEU A 112 -9.40 10.43 32.11
C LEU A 112 -10.15 9.18 32.60
N ARG A 113 -11.34 9.36 33.25
CA ARG A 113 -12.21 8.24 33.64
C ARG A 113 -12.73 7.48 32.43
N ASP A 114 -13.17 8.19 31.38
CA ASP A 114 -13.68 7.57 30.16
C ASP A 114 -12.58 6.76 29.47
N VAL A 115 -11.39 7.32 29.34
CA VAL A 115 -10.24 6.62 28.76
C VAL A 115 -9.80 5.44 29.63
N GLY A 116 -9.79 5.61 30.96
CA GLY A 116 -9.50 4.52 31.89
C GLY A 116 -10.44 3.34 31.73
N ARG A 117 -11.75 3.60 31.54
CA ARG A 117 -12.76 2.55 31.25
C ARG A 117 -12.44 1.82 29.94
N LEU A 118 -12.06 2.54 28.87
CA LEU A 118 -11.71 1.90 27.60
C LEU A 118 -10.53 0.92 27.75
N PHE A 119 -9.51 1.24 28.54
CA PHE A 119 -8.40 0.32 28.80
C PHE A 119 -8.81 -0.92 29.61
N VAL A 120 -9.84 -0.80 30.46
CA VAL A 120 -10.38 -1.94 31.22
C VAL A 120 -11.30 -2.81 30.36
N GLU A 121 -12.12 -2.20 29.52
CA GLU A 121 -13.11 -2.90 28.69
C GLU A 121 -12.47 -3.60 27.47
N HIS A 122 -11.33 -3.09 26.98
CA HIS A 122 -10.66 -3.61 25.79
C HIS A 122 -9.30 -4.19 26.19
N GLU A 123 -9.28 -5.48 26.47
CA GLU A 123 -8.04 -6.19 26.83
C GLU A 123 -6.99 -6.06 25.71
N GLY A 124 -5.77 -5.74 26.07
CA GLY A 124 -4.66 -5.57 25.11
C GLY A 124 -4.62 -4.22 24.40
N LEU A 125 -5.55 -3.29 24.70
CA LEU A 125 -5.53 -1.92 24.17
C LEU A 125 -4.23 -1.21 24.61
N LYS A 126 -3.40 -0.79 23.65
CA LYS A 126 -2.09 -0.16 23.93
C LYS A 126 -2.17 1.36 24.04
N SER A 127 -3.07 1.95 23.26
CA SER A 127 -3.25 3.41 23.19
C SER A 127 -4.65 3.76 22.68
N VAL A 128 -5.15 4.91 23.08
CA VAL A 128 -6.41 5.50 22.63
C VAL A 128 -6.09 6.74 21.81
N PRO A 129 -6.44 6.78 20.51
CA PRO A 129 -6.30 7.98 19.69
C PRO A 129 -7.30 9.06 20.14
N VAL A 130 -6.84 10.31 20.17
CA VAL A 130 -7.67 11.49 20.45
C VAL A 130 -7.91 12.22 19.14
N LEU A 131 -9.17 12.31 18.71
CA LEU A 131 -9.58 12.93 17.46
C LEU A 131 -10.38 14.20 17.72
N ASP A 132 -10.16 15.22 16.86
CA ASP A 132 -11.01 16.41 16.84
C ASP A 132 -12.35 16.16 16.14
N THR A 133 -13.19 17.20 16.04
CA THR A 133 -14.50 17.14 15.36
C THR A 133 -14.41 16.82 13.89
N ASP A 134 -13.29 17.13 13.24
CA ASP A 134 -13.01 16.86 11.83
C ASP A 134 -12.35 15.49 11.60
N LYS A 135 -12.24 14.68 12.67
CA LYS A 135 -11.58 13.36 12.70
C LYS A 135 -10.09 13.41 12.40
N ASN A 136 -9.43 14.54 12.65
CA ASN A 136 -7.98 14.60 12.64
C ASN A 136 -7.44 14.14 13.99
N ILE A 137 -6.30 13.45 13.96
CA ILE A 137 -5.65 13.02 15.20
C ILE A 137 -4.91 14.20 15.83
N VAL A 138 -5.26 14.52 17.08
CA VAL A 138 -4.68 15.63 17.86
C VAL A 138 -3.81 15.14 19.01
N GLY A 139 -3.89 13.86 19.35
CA GLY A 139 -3.10 13.26 20.41
C GLY A 139 -3.29 11.76 20.53
N ILE A 140 -2.48 11.15 21.37
CA ILE A 140 -2.60 9.75 21.80
C ILE A 140 -2.47 9.72 23.31
N ILE A 141 -3.27 8.88 23.96
CA ILE A 141 -3.13 8.59 25.38
C ILE A 141 -2.86 7.10 25.60
N THR A 142 -1.93 6.80 26.49
CA THR A 142 -1.52 5.43 26.84
C THR A 142 -1.76 5.16 28.32
N VAL A 143 -1.75 3.89 28.72
CA VAL A 143 -1.76 3.50 30.15
C VAL A 143 -0.58 4.15 30.90
N GLY A 144 0.57 4.30 30.23
CA GLY A 144 1.75 4.98 30.82
C GLY A 144 1.50 6.47 31.14
N ASP A 145 0.71 7.17 30.31
CA ASP A 145 0.35 8.56 30.56
C ASP A 145 -0.60 8.68 31.76
N LEU A 146 -1.59 7.78 31.84
CA LEU A 146 -2.48 7.67 33.02
C LEU A 146 -1.68 7.35 34.29
N ALA A 147 -0.74 6.39 34.22
CA ALA A 147 0.09 6.01 35.36
C ALA A 147 0.98 7.17 35.82
N LYS A 148 1.64 7.89 34.90
CA LYS A 148 2.46 9.08 35.23
C LYS A 148 1.62 10.14 35.91
N ARG A 149 0.42 10.41 35.38
CA ARG A 149 -0.49 11.37 36.00
C ARG A 149 -0.86 10.92 37.39
N TYR A 150 -1.26 9.65 37.59
CA TYR A 150 -1.62 9.12 38.90
C TYR A 150 -0.49 9.25 39.93
N TYR A 151 0.77 8.97 39.56
CA TYR A 151 1.91 9.11 40.46
C TYR A 151 2.27 10.57 40.77
N ASN A 152 2.12 11.46 39.79
CA ASN A 152 2.34 12.90 40.02
C ASN A 152 1.26 13.53 40.89
N GLU A 153 0.07 12.96 40.96
CA GLU A 153 -1.06 13.38 41.77
C GLU A 153 -0.92 13.11 43.28
N LEU A 154 0.15 12.40 43.70
CA LEU A 154 0.45 12.27 45.15
C LEU A 154 0.79 13.63 45.79
N SER A 155 1.01 14.68 45.03
CA SER A 155 1.16 16.07 45.44
C SER A 155 -0.12 16.92 45.30
N ILE A 156 -1.27 16.30 45.38
CA ILE A 156 -2.59 16.74 44.91
C ILE A 156 -3.15 17.94 45.66
N GLN A 157 -3.39 18.99 44.94
CA GLN A 157 -4.50 19.92 45.17
C GLN A 157 -4.94 20.68 43.89
N ASP A 158 -4.42 20.28 42.75
CA ASP A 158 -4.47 21.11 41.56
C ASP A 158 -5.24 20.43 40.41
N LEU A 159 -6.58 20.56 40.40
CA LEU A 159 -7.38 20.69 39.17
C LEU A 159 -7.19 22.08 38.56
N ASP A 160 -6.14 22.79 39.02
CA ASP A 160 -5.90 24.23 38.90
C ASP A 160 -5.44 24.69 37.49
N ASP A 161 -5.48 23.78 36.50
CA ASP A 161 -5.12 24.15 35.13
C ASP A 161 -6.23 24.95 34.40
N GLY A 162 -7.35 25.26 35.10
CA GLY A 162 -8.42 26.13 34.58
C GLY A 162 -9.15 25.62 33.33
N GLU A 163 -8.98 24.35 32.97
CA GLU A 163 -9.51 23.79 31.74
C GLU A 163 -10.55 22.66 31.94
N THR A 164 -10.83 22.29 33.21
CA THR A 164 -11.86 21.29 33.53
C THR A 164 -13.19 22.01 33.75
N ASP A 165 -14.21 21.69 32.96
CA ASP A 165 -15.56 22.22 33.13
C ASP A 165 -16.33 21.42 34.20
N TYR A 166 -17.36 22.06 34.77
CA TYR A 166 -18.19 21.41 35.78
C TYR A 166 -19.01 20.24 35.22
N GLY A 167 -19.32 20.23 33.91
CA GLY A 167 -19.97 19.09 33.23
C GLY A 167 -19.12 17.83 33.28
N SER A 168 -17.82 17.96 33.05
CA SER A 168 -16.86 16.87 33.20
C SER A 168 -16.79 16.33 34.62
N ILE A 169 -16.89 17.21 35.62
CA ILE A 169 -16.94 16.82 37.04
C ILE A 169 -18.25 16.07 37.36
N VAL A 170 -19.41 16.61 36.92
CA VAL A 170 -20.71 15.95 37.07
C VAL A 170 -20.70 14.57 36.44
N HIS A 171 -20.22 14.47 35.18
CA HIS A 171 -20.14 13.20 34.48
C HIS A 171 -19.22 12.19 35.21
N THR A 172 -18.04 12.65 35.62
CA THR A 172 -17.06 11.76 36.29
C THR A 172 -17.56 11.26 37.64
N LEU A 173 -18.35 12.04 38.35
CA LEU A 173 -18.88 11.67 39.66
C LEU A 173 -20.24 10.94 39.59
N ASP A 174 -20.70 10.54 38.39
CA ASP A 174 -22.06 10.04 38.16
C ASP A 174 -23.10 10.90 38.87
N GLY A 175 -22.84 12.22 38.87
CA GLY A 175 -23.52 13.22 39.69
C GLY A 175 -24.75 13.82 39.01
N GLN A 176 -25.55 14.49 39.81
CA GLN A 176 -26.66 15.30 39.37
C GLN A 176 -26.38 16.77 39.68
N LEU A 177 -26.53 17.64 38.67
CA LEU A 177 -26.50 19.09 38.87
C LEU A 177 -27.77 19.54 39.60
N ILE A 178 -27.62 20.16 40.76
CA ILE A 178 -28.74 20.72 41.54
C ILE A 178 -28.95 22.22 41.17
N CYS A 179 -27.87 22.98 41.06
CA CYS A 179 -27.90 24.34 40.52
C CYS A 179 -26.52 24.77 40.01
N GLY A 180 -26.49 25.81 39.17
CA GLY A 180 -25.28 26.33 38.55
C GLY A 180 -25.22 26.05 37.04
N ASP A 181 -24.08 26.32 36.44
CA ASP A 181 -23.84 26.18 35.00
C ASP A 181 -22.68 25.21 34.78
N THR A 182 -22.91 24.14 33.99
CA THR A 182 -21.94 23.09 33.72
C THR A 182 -20.90 23.48 32.67
N GLU A 183 -21.15 24.52 31.87
CA GLU A 183 -20.21 24.96 30.83
C GLU A 183 -19.08 25.83 31.38
N GLN A 184 -19.22 26.30 32.59
CA GLN A 184 -18.16 27.06 33.27
C GLN A 184 -17.00 26.15 33.65
N THR A 185 -15.79 26.70 33.51
CA THR A 185 -14.55 26.00 33.90
C THR A 185 -14.28 26.20 35.40
N PHE A 186 -13.79 25.16 36.02
CA PHE A 186 -13.36 25.16 37.40
C PHE A 186 -11.96 25.79 37.54
N ASN A 187 -11.84 26.82 38.39
CA ASN A 187 -10.61 27.61 38.61
C ASN A 187 -10.28 27.74 40.10
N GLY A 188 -10.24 26.65 40.82
CA GLY A 188 -9.99 26.70 42.26
C GLY A 188 -9.41 25.39 42.78
N LYS A 189 -9.44 25.23 44.08
CA LYS A 189 -8.97 24.00 44.74
C LYS A 189 -10.13 23.16 45.24
N ILE A 190 -9.92 21.83 45.20
CA ILE A 190 -10.83 20.92 45.86
C ILE A 190 -10.53 20.89 47.34
N LYS A 191 -11.56 21.15 48.16
CA LYS A 191 -11.49 21.10 49.62
C LYS A 191 -12.42 20.01 50.16
N ILE A 192 -12.05 19.44 51.28
CA ILE A 192 -12.88 18.45 51.99
C ILE A 192 -13.48 19.15 53.23
N GLY A 193 -14.79 19.20 53.27
CA GLY A 193 -15.55 19.79 54.37
C GLY A 193 -15.63 18.90 55.62
N ALA A 194 -14.50 18.41 56.12
CA ALA A 194 -14.45 17.51 57.30
C ALA A 194 -14.34 18.24 58.63
N SER A 195 -13.85 19.49 58.66
CA SER A 195 -13.67 20.30 59.87
C SER A 195 -14.98 20.96 60.32
N GLU A 196 -14.98 21.50 61.53
CA GLU A 196 -16.07 22.37 62.01
C GLU A 196 -16.23 23.60 61.10
N ALA A 197 -17.46 24.15 61.03
CA ALA A 197 -17.78 25.24 60.11
C ALA A 197 -16.86 26.48 60.30
N ALA A 198 -16.54 26.88 61.54
CA ALA A 198 -15.66 28.00 61.82
C ALA A 198 -14.21 27.80 61.33
N THR A 199 -13.68 26.57 61.39
CA THR A 199 -12.33 26.23 60.89
C THR A 199 -12.33 26.12 59.39
N LEU A 200 -13.38 25.55 58.82
CA LEU A 200 -13.53 25.33 57.39
C LEU A 200 -13.58 26.65 56.62
N THR A 201 -14.37 27.63 57.11
CA THR A 201 -14.48 28.97 56.48
C THR A 201 -13.15 29.73 56.38
N GLN A 202 -12.25 29.55 57.35
CA GLN A 202 -10.92 30.16 57.29
C GLN A 202 -10.02 29.58 56.19
N ALA A 203 -10.29 28.34 55.77
CA ALA A 203 -9.51 27.63 54.73
C ALA A 203 -10.06 27.81 53.33
N ILE A 204 -11.30 28.31 53.16
CA ILE A 204 -11.97 28.51 51.87
C ILE A 204 -11.47 29.78 51.18
N ARG A 205 -11.30 29.69 49.88
CA ARG A 205 -10.99 30.81 49.00
C ARG A 205 -12.02 30.90 47.88
N ALA A 206 -12.14 32.09 47.30
CA ALA A 206 -12.97 32.26 46.11
C ALA A 206 -12.51 31.31 45.00
N GLY A 207 -13.45 30.59 44.38
CA GLY A 207 -13.17 29.59 43.37
C GLY A 207 -13.05 28.13 43.90
N ASP A 208 -12.91 27.93 45.22
CA ASP A 208 -12.80 26.57 45.77
C ASP A 208 -14.11 25.79 45.64
N LEU A 209 -14.01 24.48 45.33
CA LEU A 209 -15.13 23.54 45.32
C LEU A 209 -15.02 22.59 46.51
N VAL A 210 -16.09 22.51 47.31
CA VAL A 210 -16.03 21.82 48.61
C VAL A 210 -16.84 20.51 48.56
N ILE A 211 -16.16 19.39 48.81
CA ILE A 211 -16.80 18.08 49.00
C ILE A 211 -17.28 17.97 50.44
N ILE A 212 -18.60 17.84 50.64
CA ILE A 212 -19.23 17.87 51.94
C ILE A 212 -20.45 16.95 52.01
N GLY A 213 -20.72 16.41 53.18
CA GLY A 213 -21.93 15.59 53.42
C GLY A 213 -23.10 16.44 53.91
N ASP A 214 -23.88 15.88 54.82
CA ASP A 214 -25.20 16.31 55.29
C ASP A 214 -25.23 17.49 56.27
N ARG A 215 -24.10 18.12 56.62
CA ARG A 215 -24.01 19.22 57.57
C ARG A 215 -24.42 20.56 56.92
N SER A 216 -25.71 20.87 57.00
CA SER A 216 -26.26 22.09 56.35
C SER A 216 -25.70 23.41 56.90
N ASP A 217 -25.32 23.44 58.19
CA ASP A 217 -24.64 24.60 58.84
C ASP A 217 -23.25 24.85 58.16
N ALA A 218 -22.49 23.81 57.94
CA ALA A 218 -21.19 23.92 57.28
C ALA A 218 -21.35 24.20 55.77
N GLN A 219 -22.38 23.68 55.11
CA GLN A 219 -22.71 23.99 53.71
C GLN A 219 -22.98 25.49 53.53
N LEU A 220 -23.82 26.06 54.40
CA LEU A 220 -24.11 27.51 54.39
C LEU A 220 -22.85 28.34 54.64
N ALA A 221 -22.08 28.02 55.68
CA ALA A 221 -20.86 28.73 56.03
C ALA A 221 -19.82 28.73 54.89
N VAL A 222 -19.69 27.61 54.16
CA VAL A 222 -18.80 27.49 52.99
C VAL A 222 -19.25 28.39 51.84
N LEU A 223 -20.54 28.44 51.55
CA LEU A 223 -21.08 29.32 50.51
C LEU A 223 -20.94 30.80 50.89
N GLU A 224 -21.17 31.14 52.15
CA GLU A 224 -20.98 32.51 52.69
C GLU A 224 -19.51 32.93 52.61
N ALA A 225 -18.57 32.02 52.81
CA ALA A 225 -17.14 32.26 52.69
C ALA A 225 -16.67 32.45 51.22
N GLY A 226 -17.56 32.26 50.24
CA GLY A 226 -17.28 32.53 48.83
C GLY A 226 -16.77 31.35 48.03
N ALA A 227 -17.03 30.13 48.47
CA ALA A 227 -16.75 28.94 47.64
C ALA A 227 -17.49 29.01 46.29
N ALA A 228 -16.88 28.51 45.23
CA ALA A 228 -17.50 28.41 43.91
C ALA A 228 -18.64 27.37 43.90
N GLY A 229 -18.61 26.37 44.80
CA GLY A 229 -19.68 25.40 44.88
C GLY A 229 -19.48 24.30 45.90
N LEU A 230 -20.47 23.38 45.91
CA LEU A 230 -20.53 22.23 46.79
C LEU A 230 -20.65 20.93 45.94
N ILE A 231 -19.97 19.89 46.39
CA ILE A 231 -20.23 18.50 45.97
C ILE A 231 -20.81 17.78 47.18
N LEU A 232 -22.11 17.47 47.10
CA LEU A 232 -22.85 16.74 48.13
C LEU A 232 -22.66 15.24 47.94
N THR A 233 -22.13 14.56 48.95
CA THR A 233 -21.84 13.12 48.87
C THR A 233 -23.02 12.29 49.36
N ARG A 234 -23.14 11.01 48.84
CA ARG A 234 -24.18 10.04 49.23
C ARG A 234 -25.62 10.53 48.97
N ASP A 235 -25.81 11.22 47.84
CA ASP A 235 -27.12 11.77 47.47
C ASP A 235 -27.77 12.58 48.59
N THR A 236 -26.96 13.31 49.38
CA THR A 236 -27.44 14.16 50.43
C THR A 236 -28.47 15.18 49.93
N GLU A 237 -29.65 15.22 50.55
CA GLU A 237 -30.68 16.17 50.22
C GLU A 237 -30.23 17.61 50.63
N ILE A 238 -30.38 18.54 49.71
CA ILE A 238 -30.07 19.95 49.95
C ILE A 238 -31.25 20.64 50.68
N THR A 239 -30.98 21.37 51.73
CA THR A 239 -32.02 22.15 52.38
C THR A 239 -32.39 23.41 51.57
N PRO A 240 -33.65 23.91 51.69
CA PRO A 240 -34.05 25.10 50.95
C PRO A 240 -33.16 26.33 51.23
N ALA A 241 -32.69 26.50 52.46
CA ALA A 241 -31.79 27.59 52.83
C ALA A 241 -30.43 27.53 52.13
N VAL A 242 -29.85 26.33 52.03
CA VAL A 242 -28.59 26.11 51.30
C VAL A 242 -28.76 26.32 49.78
N LEU A 243 -29.87 25.85 49.22
CA LEU A 243 -30.19 26.04 47.81
C LEU A 243 -30.39 27.52 47.46
N GLU A 244 -31.08 28.27 48.31
CA GLU A 244 -31.26 29.72 48.14
C GLU A 244 -29.92 30.47 48.22
N ALA A 245 -29.08 30.14 49.20
CA ALA A 245 -27.74 30.70 49.34
C ALA A 245 -26.86 30.38 48.13
N ALA A 246 -26.91 29.16 47.63
CA ALA A 246 -26.16 28.76 46.44
C ALA A 246 -26.59 29.54 45.19
N ARG A 247 -27.91 29.69 44.97
CA ARG A 247 -28.46 30.49 43.87
C ARG A 247 -28.09 31.96 43.96
N TYR A 248 -28.21 32.55 45.16
CA TYR A 248 -27.83 33.95 45.41
C TYR A 248 -26.36 34.21 45.10
N ARG A 249 -25.48 33.24 45.43
CA ARG A 249 -24.03 33.32 45.20
C ARG A 249 -23.60 32.87 43.80
N GLN A 250 -24.53 32.40 42.98
CA GLN A 250 -24.25 31.78 41.67
C GLN A 250 -23.28 30.59 41.79
N ALA A 251 -23.33 29.88 42.93
CA ALA A 251 -22.48 28.75 43.21
C ALA A 251 -23.05 27.47 42.57
N ILE A 252 -22.17 26.60 42.12
CA ILE A 252 -22.58 25.29 41.60
C ILE A 252 -22.83 24.30 42.74
N VAL A 253 -23.86 23.48 42.62
CA VAL A 253 -24.12 22.38 43.54
C VAL A 253 -24.33 21.11 42.78
N ILE A 254 -23.48 20.13 43.05
CA ILE A 254 -23.47 18.81 42.45
C ILE A 254 -23.79 17.79 43.55
N SER A 255 -24.74 16.87 43.32
CA SER A 255 -24.96 15.69 44.16
C SER A 255 -24.30 14.49 43.53
N THR A 256 -23.67 13.61 44.32
CA THR A 256 -23.08 12.37 43.87
C THR A 256 -23.45 11.19 44.78
N PRO A 257 -23.72 9.97 44.25
CA PRO A 257 -24.02 8.82 45.08
C PRO A 257 -22.81 8.32 45.89
N TYR A 258 -21.61 8.77 45.54
CA TYR A 258 -20.38 8.33 46.17
C TYR A 258 -20.15 8.97 47.55
N ASP A 259 -19.42 8.26 48.42
CA ASP A 259 -18.92 8.81 49.66
C ASP A 259 -17.76 9.79 49.41
N THR A 260 -17.37 10.53 50.45
CA THR A 260 -16.30 11.54 50.37
C THR A 260 -14.98 10.97 49.85
N TYR A 261 -14.60 9.78 50.32
CA TYR A 261 -13.33 9.17 49.90
C TYR A 261 -13.33 8.81 48.40
N THR A 262 -14.39 8.18 47.96
CA THR A 262 -14.57 7.80 46.54
C THR A 262 -14.65 9.05 45.65
N THR A 263 -15.41 10.09 46.10
CA THR A 263 -15.53 11.37 45.39
C THR A 263 -14.18 12.04 45.20
N VAL A 264 -13.35 12.09 46.24
CA VAL A 264 -12.00 12.66 46.19
C VAL A 264 -11.11 11.90 45.20
N ARG A 265 -11.21 10.58 45.16
CA ARG A 265 -10.44 9.76 44.23
C ARG A 265 -10.89 9.92 42.79
N LEU A 266 -12.18 10.05 42.55
CA LEU A 266 -12.72 10.13 41.19
C LEU A 266 -12.59 11.53 40.59
N ILE A 267 -12.67 12.59 41.40
CA ILE A 267 -12.71 13.96 40.86
C ILE A 267 -11.48 14.30 40.01
N ASN A 268 -10.30 13.79 40.33
CA ASN A 268 -9.09 14.00 39.55
C ASN A 268 -9.15 13.31 38.18
N GLN A 269 -10.08 12.37 37.99
CA GLN A 269 -10.29 11.71 36.71
C GLN A 269 -11.24 12.51 35.79
N SER A 270 -11.78 13.63 36.23
CA SER A 270 -12.57 14.56 35.41
C SER A 270 -11.72 15.41 34.46
N ILE A 271 -10.41 15.42 34.67
CA ILE A 271 -9.46 16.14 33.81
C ILE A 271 -9.60 15.70 32.36
N PRO A 272 -9.73 16.64 31.40
CA PRO A 272 -9.84 16.31 30.00
C PRO A 272 -8.52 15.78 29.44
N VAL A 273 -8.62 14.77 28.53
CA VAL A 273 -7.44 14.07 27.97
C VAL A 273 -6.49 14.99 27.23
N ARG A 274 -6.96 16.12 26.67
CA ARG A 274 -6.11 17.11 25.99
C ARG A 274 -4.95 17.64 26.84
N LEU A 275 -5.07 17.59 28.18
CA LEU A 275 -4.05 18.04 29.12
C LEU A 275 -2.97 16.97 29.38
N VAL A 276 -3.28 15.70 29.14
CA VAL A 276 -2.43 14.56 29.50
C VAL A 276 -1.90 13.84 28.28
N MET A 277 -2.62 13.90 27.15
CA MET A 277 -2.25 13.20 25.91
C MET A 277 -0.89 13.63 25.37
N THR A 278 -0.19 12.72 24.74
CA THR A 278 0.98 13.01 23.93
C THR A 278 0.56 13.71 22.64
N LYS A 279 1.02 14.96 22.42
CA LYS A 279 0.67 15.81 21.26
C LYS A 279 1.70 15.70 20.12
N ASN A 280 2.98 15.48 20.44
CA ASN A 280 4.04 15.36 19.47
C ASN A 280 4.05 13.95 18.89
N LEU A 281 3.22 13.72 17.86
CA LEU A 281 3.02 12.42 17.26
C LEU A 281 3.98 12.17 16.10
N VAL A 282 4.54 10.97 16.04
CA VAL A 282 5.15 10.43 14.83
C VAL A 282 4.05 9.72 14.05
N THR A 283 3.62 10.32 12.96
CA THR A 283 2.57 9.77 12.10
C THR A 283 3.17 9.02 10.92
N LEU A 284 2.47 8.00 10.44
CA LEU A 284 2.78 7.22 9.25
C LEU A 284 1.70 7.49 8.20
N LYS A 285 2.02 7.21 6.94
CA LYS A 285 1.06 7.30 5.83
C LYS A 285 0.77 5.91 5.27
N THR A 286 -0.45 5.68 4.79
CA THR A 286 -0.80 4.42 4.10
C THR A 286 0.11 4.12 2.91
N THR A 287 0.69 5.15 2.29
CA THR A 287 1.63 5.05 1.16
C THR A 287 3.09 4.82 1.56
N ASP A 288 3.44 4.89 2.86
CA ASP A 288 4.82 4.67 3.32
C ASP A 288 5.23 3.21 3.07
N LEU A 289 6.47 3.01 2.60
CA LEU A 289 7.06 1.67 2.45
C LEU A 289 7.26 1.03 3.82
N LEU A 290 7.02 -0.27 3.92
CA LEU A 290 7.21 -0.99 5.19
C LEU A 290 8.66 -0.98 5.68
N SER A 291 9.64 -0.94 4.78
CA SER A 291 11.06 -0.74 5.11
C SER A 291 11.27 0.55 5.91
N ASP A 292 10.76 1.68 5.39
CA ASP A 292 10.91 3.00 6.00
C ASP A 292 10.15 3.12 7.31
N VAL A 293 8.94 2.51 7.35
CA VAL A 293 8.15 2.42 8.58
C VAL A 293 8.91 1.67 9.66
N ARG A 294 9.56 0.56 9.30
CA ARG A 294 10.38 -0.23 10.23
C ARG A 294 11.52 0.60 10.81
N GLU A 295 12.24 1.35 9.98
CA GLU A 295 13.32 2.23 10.43
C GLU A 295 12.80 3.32 11.38
N LYS A 296 11.71 4.01 11.00
CA LYS A 296 11.05 5.01 11.85
C LYS A 296 10.64 4.44 13.21
N MET A 297 10.06 3.23 13.21
CA MET A 297 9.62 2.57 14.45
C MET A 297 10.79 2.08 15.33
N LEU A 298 11.92 1.71 14.74
CA LEU A 298 13.14 1.35 15.48
C LEU A 298 13.79 2.58 16.12
N ALA A 299 13.81 3.71 15.41
CA ALA A 299 14.38 4.96 15.89
C ALA A 299 13.54 5.63 16.99
N ALA A 300 12.23 5.47 16.98
CA ALA A 300 11.31 6.08 17.93
C ALA A 300 10.94 5.14 19.09
N LYS A 301 10.66 5.72 20.27
CA LYS A 301 10.35 4.97 21.51
C LYS A 301 8.84 4.70 21.70
N PHE A 302 8.01 4.93 20.69
CA PHE A 302 6.57 4.74 20.80
C PHE A 302 6.15 3.28 20.64
N VAL A 303 5.03 2.90 21.25
CA VAL A 303 4.45 1.56 21.17
C VAL A 303 3.50 1.45 19.98
N SER A 304 2.81 2.53 19.65
CA SER A 304 1.81 2.62 18.59
C SER A 304 1.96 3.91 17.81
N TYR A 305 1.64 3.87 16.53
CA TYR A 305 1.79 4.98 15.59
C TYR A 305 0.47 5.20 14.86
N PRO A 306 -0.06 6.43 14.83
CA PRO A 306 -1.22 6.75 14.01
C PRO A 306 -0.84 6.72 12.53
N VAL A 307 -1.70 6.11 11.74
CA VAL A 307 -1.59 6.07 10.28
C VAL A 307 -2.60 7.01 9.67
N LEU A 308 -2.14 7.78 8.67
CA LEU A 308 -2.96 8.74 7.95
C LEU A 308 -3.18 8.28 6.52
N GLU A 309 -4.42 8.40 6.06
CA GLU A 309 -4.77 8.30 4.65
C GLU A 309 -5.26 9.67 4.16
N ARG A 310 -4.59 10.23 3.15
CA ARG A 310 -4.90 11.57 2.62
C ARG A 310 -5.02 12.65 3.71
N GLY A 311 -4.18 12.55 4.75
CA GLY A 311 -4.13 13.49 5.86
C GLY A 311 -5.15 13.24 6.98
N ARG A 312 -6.05 12.25 6.85
CA ARG A 312 -7.03 11.87 7.87
C ARG A 312 -6.60 10.61 8.61
N TYR A 313 -7.04 10.47 9.85
CA TYR A 313 -6.79 9.27 10.64
C TYR A 313 -7.40 8.04 9.97
N ALA A 314 -6.57 7.03 9.71
CA ALA A 314 -6.96 5.76 9.08
C ALA A 314 -6.89 4.57 10.05
N GLY A 315 -6.17 4.69 11.16
CA GLY A 315 -6.01 3.61 12.14
C GLY A 315 -4.67 3.70 12.87
N MET A 316 -4.36 2.66 13.62
CA MET A 316 -3.12 2.54 14.38
C MET A 316 -2.26 1.39 13.87
N MET A 317 -0.96 1.61 13.88
CA MET A 317 0.08 0.61 13.60
C MET A 317 0.89 0.33 14.85
N ASP A 318 1.14 -0.93 15.18
CA ASP A 318 2.06 -1.33 16.24
C ASP A 318 3.16 -2.26 15.72
N ARG A 319 4.19 -2.49 16.55
CA ARG A 319 5.34 -3.32 16.16
C ARG A 319 4.97 -4.78 15.86
N GLY A 320 3.93 -5.31 16.48
CA GLY A 320 3.49 -6.69 16.27
C GLY A 320 2.93 -6.92 14.86
N MET A 321 2.34 -5.88 14.27
CA MET A 321 1.75 -5.96 12.93
C MET A 321 2.78 -6.05 11.81
N MET A 322 4.06 -5.71 12.08
CA MET A 322 5.15 -5.81 11.09
C MET A 322 5.67 -7.23 10.87
N LEU A 323 5.22 -8.21 11.67
CA LEU A 323 5.78 -9.57 11.65
C LEU A 323 5.35 -10.40 10.44
N VAL A 324 4.23 -10.07 9.81
CA VAL A 324 3.71 -10.79 8.64
C VAL A 324 3.12 -9.80 7.64
N PRO A 325 3.93 -9.14 6.81
CA PRO A 325 3.38 -8.37 5.70
C PRO A 325 2.66 -9.31 4.73
N ASP A 326 1.49 -8.89 4.29
CA ASP A 326 0.72 -9.60 3.27
C ASP A 326 1.39 -9.31 1.91
N ARG A 327 2.27 -10.23 1.47
CA ARG A 327 3.01 -10.09 0.22
C ARG A 327 2.06 -10.18 -0.96
N GLN A 328 2.25 -9.31 -1.97
CA GLN A 328 1.51 -9.35 -3.22
C GLN A 328 1.77 -10.68 -3.94
N GLU A 329 0.73 -11.38 -4.32
CA GLU A 329 0.84 -12.60 -5.14
C GLU A 329 1.02 -12.23 -6.61
N VAL A 330 2.00 -12.87 -7.27
CA VAL A 330 2.41 -12.54 -8.63
C VAL A 330 2.62 -13.81 -9.47
N ILE A 331 2.20 -13.73 -10.71
CA ILE A 331 2.55 -14.67 -11.79
C ILE A 331 3.37 -13.89 -12.82
N LEU A 332 4.55 -14.39 -13.15
CA LEU A 332 5.39 -13.82 -14.19
C LEU A 332 5.10 -14.48 -15.53
N VAL A 333 5.02 -13.67 -16.58
CA VAL A 333 4.94 -14.11 -17.96
C VAL A 333 6.03 -13.44 -18.78
N ASP A 334 6.59 -14.18 -19.72
CA ASP A 334 7.54 -13.69 -20.73
C ASP A 334 8.87 -13.18 -20.14
N HIS A 335 9.23 -13.62 -18.97
CA HIS A 335 10.55 -13.46 -18.36
C HIS A 335 10.68 -14.30 -17.10
N ASN A 336 11.92 -14.62 -16.75
CA ASN A 336 12.28 -15.33 -15.52
C ASN A 336 13.56 -14.78 -14.87
N GLU A 337 13.99 -13.58 -15.25
CA GLU A 337 15.16 -12.92 -14.68
C GLU A 337 14.75 -11.71 -13.82
N ARG A 338 15.39 -11.56 -12.64
CA ARG A 338 15.14 -10.42 -11.73
C ARG A 338 15.41 -9.05 -12.39
N SER A 339 16.44 -9.00 -13.24
CA SER A 339 16.83 -7.79 -13.98
C SER A 339 15.75 -7.28 -14.93
N GLN A 340 14.87 -8.16 -15.39
CA GLN A 340 13.77 -7.87 -16.29
C GLN A 340 12.43 -7.68 -15.56
N ALA A 341 12.32 -8.16 -14.31
CA ALA A 341 11.10 -8.09 -13.54
C ALA A 341 10.80 -6.67 -13.04
N VAL A 342 9.55 -6.45 -12.65
CA VAL A 342 9.12 -5.26 -11.93
C VAL A 342 9.93 -5.08 -10.64
N GLU A 343 10.20 -3.85 -10.24
CA GLU A 343 10.93 -3.55 -9.01
C GLU A 343 10.21 -4.12 -7.78
N GLY A 344 10.99 -4.63 -6.82
CA GLY A 344 10.46 -5.24 -5.60
C GLY A 344 9.92 -6.66 -5.77
N ILE A 345 10.21 -7.35 -6.88
CA ILE A 345 9.78 -8.75 -7.11
C ILE A 345 10.24 -9.69 -5.99
N GLU A 346 11.36 -9.44 -5.34
CA GLU A 346 11.88 -10.20 -4.21
C GLU A 346 11.00 -10.11 -2.94
N GLU A 347 10.20 -9.05 -2.85
CA GLU A 347 9.25 -8.84 -1.74
C GLU A 347 7.88 -9.44 -2.04
N ALA A 348 7.62 -9.86 -3.29
CA ALA A 348 6.37 -10.49 -3.70
C ALA A 348 6.34 -11.99 -3.38
N HIS A 349 5.15 -12.58 -3.44
CA HIS A 349 4.94 -14.02 -3.39
C HIS A 349 4.74 -14.54 -4.82
N LEU A 350 5.81 -15.06 -5.42
CA LEU A 350 5.78 -15.62 -6.75
C LEU A 350 5.07 -16.97 -6.75
N LEU A 351 4.02 -17.10 -7.57
CA LEU A 351 3.21 -18.31 -7.71
C LEU A 351 3.61 -19.15 -8.92
N GLU A 352 3.82 -18.50 -10.07
CA GLU A 352 4.05 -19.17 -11.34
C GLU A 352 4.95 -18.37 -12.26
N ILE A 353 5.65 -19.06 -13.17
CA ILE A 353 6.40 -18.48 -14.29
C ILE A 353 5.99 -19.18 -15.57
N ILE A 354 5.61 -18.40 -16.60
CA ILE A 354 5.30 -18.89 -17.96
C ILE A 354 6.21 -18.15 -18.93
N ASP A 355 7.13 -18.84 -19.58
CA ASP A 355 8.20 -18.19 -20.31
C ASP A 355 8.77 -19.06 -21.43
N HIS A 356 9.35 -18.44 -22.47
CA HIS A 356 10.03 -19.10 -23.56
C HIS A 356 11.54 -18.77 -23.62
N HIS A 357 12.02 -17.84 -22.78
CA HIS A 357 13.41 -17.42 -22.72
C HIS A 357 14.30 -18.47 -22.02
N ARG A 358 15.61 -18.26 -22.06
CA ARG A 358 16.55 -19.06 -21.26
C ARG A 358 16.24 -18.95 -19.77
N LEU A 359 16.56 -19.99 -19.00
CA LEU A 359 16.42 -19.92 -17.54
C LEU A 359 17.37 -18.89 -16.94
N GLY A 360 16.79 -17.94 -16.19
CA GLY A 360 17.50 -16.89 -15.46
C GLY A 360 17.75 -17.24 -13.99
N GLY A 361 18.13 -16.25 -13.22
CA GLY A 361 18.58 -16.37 -11.83
C GLY A 361 17.52 -16.10 -10.76
N LEU A 362 16.21 -16.21 -11.03
CA LEU A 362 15.18 -16.08 -10.01
C LEU A 362 15.25 -17.24 -9.01
N THR A 363 15.28 -16.90 -7.72
CA THR A 363 15.22 -17.86 -6.62
C THR A 363 13.91 -17.69 -5.86
N THR A 364 13.30 -18.80 -5.47
CA THR A 364 12.01 -18.80 -4.75
C THR A 364 12.16 -19.48 -3.38
N GLY A 365 11.45 -18.97 -2.38
CA GLY A 365 11.45 -19.53 -1.03
C GLY A 365 10.53 -20.77 -0.88
N ALA A 366 9.72 -21.08 -1.90
CA ALA A 366 8.80 -22.21 -1.94
C ALA A 366 8.75 -22.79 -3.37
N PRO A 367 8.32 -24.05 -3.55
CA PRO A 367 8.04 -24.61 -4.86
C PRO A 367 6.96 -23.81 -5.59
N ILE A 368 7.21 -23.49 -6.86
CA ILE A 368 6.28 -22.79 -7.75
C ILE A 368 6.00 -23.58 -9.01
N PHE A 369 4.94 -23.24 -9.75
CA PHE A 369 4.71 -23.79 -11.07
C PHE A 369 5.56 -23.04 -12.09
N ILE A 370 6.34 -23.75 -12.90
CA ILE A 370 7.11 -23.18 -14.02
C ILE A 370 6.71 -23.92 -15.29
N ARG A 371 6.34 -23.17 -16.32
CA ARG A 371 6.15 -23.68 -17.67
C ARG A 371 7.06 -22.91 -18.60
N GLN A 372 8.07 -23.61 -19.10
CA GLN A 372 9.04 -23.07 -20.03
C GLN A 372 9.18 -24.01 -21.22
N GLU A 373 9.10 -23.44 -22.42
CA GLU A 373 9.20 -24.19 -23.66
C GLU A 373 10.08 -23.44 -24.66
N PRO A 374 10.90 -24.13 -25.48
CA PRO A 374 11.73 -23.51 -26.50
C PRO A 374 10.89 -23.23 -27.76
N VAL A 375 10.02 -22.24 -27.67
CA VAL A 375 9.13 -21.75 -28.74
C VAL A 375 9.46 -20.29 -29.05
N GLY A 376 8.86 -19.73 -30.08
CA GLY A 376 9.14 -18.38 -30.53
C GLY A 376 8.46 -17.27 -29.72
N SER A 377 7.45 -17.61 -28.89
CA SER A 377 6.67 -16.60 -28.12
C SER A 377 5.99 -17.25 -26.92
N THR A 378 5.92 -16.53 -25.80
CA THR A 378 5.15 -16.94 -24.62
C THR A 378 3.66 -17.07 -24.91
N ALA A 379 3.12 -16.28 -25.85
CA ALA A 379 1.73 -16.38 -26.27
C ALA A 379 1.39 -17.78 -26.84
N THR A 380 2.33 -18.46 -27.49
CA THR A 380 2.19 -19.84 -27.92
C THR A 380 1.93 -20.75 -26.73
N ILE A 381 2.69 -20.62 -25.65
CA ILE A 381 2.53 -21.41 -24.44
C ILE A 381 1.19 -21.13 -23.79
N VAL A 382 0.82 -19.84 -23.65
CA VAL A 382 -0.44 -19.40 -23.01
C VAL A 382 -1.66 -19.91 -23.77
N ALA A 383 -1.67 -19.83 -25.11
CA ALA A 383 -2.77 -20.32 -25.93
C ALA A 383 -2.96 -21.83 -25.74
N ASN A 384 -1.87 -22.59 -25.81
CA ASN A 384 -1.90 -24.05 -25.68
C ASN A 384 -2.29 -24.49 -24.26
N LEU A 385 -1.79 -23.82 -23.19
CA LEU A 385 -2.23 -24.06 -21.82
C LEU A 385 -3.73 -23.82 -21.66
N THR A 386 -4.27 -22.75 -22.27
CA THR A 386 -5.68 -22.42 -22.21
C THR A 386 -6.53 -23.52 -22.85
N TRP A 387 -6.18 -23.97 -24.05
CA TRP A 387 -6.88 -25.07 -24.72
C TRP A 387 -6.76 -26.41 -23.98
N HIS A 388 -5.59 -26.74 -23.44
CA HIS A 388 -5.41 -27.95 -22.62
C HIS A 388 -6.27 -27.98 -21.36
N ARG A 389 -6.58 -26.81 -20.80
CA ARG A 389 -7.49 -26.68 -19.64
C ARG A 389 -8.97 -26.68 -20.03
N GLY A 390 -9.28 -26.82 -21.33
CA GLY A 390 -10.65 -26.80 -21.83
C GLY A 390 -11.31 -25.42 -21.76
N VAL A 391 -10.52 -24.34 -21.63
CA VAL A 391 -11.02 -22.98 -21.60
C VAL A 391 -11.06 -22.43 -23.02
N GLU A 392 -12.20 -21.85 -23.39
CA GLU A 392 -12.37 -21.19 -24.68
C GLU A 392 -11.82 -19.76 -24.62
N LEU A 393 -10.98 -19.39 -25.59
CA LEU A 393 -10.49 -18.03 -25.76
C LEU A 393 -11.52 -17.16 -26.47
N PRO A 394 -11.94 -16.03 -25.93
CA PRO A 394 -12.72 -15.04 -26.68
C PRO A 394 -11.98 -14.59 -27.94
N PRO A 395 -12.68 -14.26 -29.05
CA PRO A 395 -12.05 -13.82 -30.29
C PRO A 395 -11.04 -12.69 -30.12
N ALA A 396 -11.31 -11.72 -29.26
CA ALA A 396 -10.39 -10.62 -28.96
C ALA A 396 -9.08 -11.11 -28.33
N LEU A 397 -9.15 -12.05 -27.37
CA LEU A 397 -7.96 -12.61 -26.75
C LEU A 397 -7.18 -13.52 -27.71
N ALA A 398 -7.87 -14.27 -28.55
CA ALA A 398 -7.22 -15.03 -29.62
C ALA A 398 -6.47 -14.09 -30.58
N GLY A 399 -7.05 -12.94 -30.90
CA GLY A 399 -6.45 -11.95 -31.79
C GLY A 399 -5.19 -11.31 -31.21
N ILE A 400 -5.19 -10.92 -29.93
CA ILE A 400 -3.99 -10.34 -29.30
C ILE A 400 -2.88 -11.38 -29.16
N LEU A 401 -3.20 -12.66 -28.86
CA LEU A 401 -2.19 -13.73 -28.81
C LEU A 401 -1.62 -14.05 -30.21
N PHE A 402 -2.44 -14.00 -31.27
CA PHE A 402 -1.95 -14.09 -32.62
C PHE A 402 -0.93 -12.98 -32.93
N ALA A 403 -1.29 -11.73 -32.62
CA ALA A 403 -0.40 -10.59 -32.84
C ALA A 403 0.90 -10.69 -32.02
N ALA A 404 0.86 -11.22 -30.81
CA ALA A 404 2.02 -11.48 -29.97
C ALA A 404 2.98 -12.50 -30.63
N ILE A 405 2.47 -13.62 -31.10
CA ILE A 405 3.30 -14.61 -31.84
C ILE A 405 3.89 -13.98 -33.09
N VAL A 406 3.11 -13.19 -33.83
CA VAL A 406 3.60 -12.49 -35.04
C VAL A 406 4.75 -11.55 -34.68
N SER A 407 4.63 -10.79 -33.63
CA SER A 407 5.64 -9.83 -33.15
C SER A 407 6.96 -10.53 -32.86
N ASP A 408 6.96 -11.50 -31.94
CA ASP A 408 8.17 -12.20 -31.49
C ASP A 408 8.84 -13.07 -32.55
N THR A 409 8.03 -13.68 -33.39
CA THR A 409 8.54 -14.55 -34.47
C THR A 409 8.82 -13.80 -35.77
N LEU A 410 8.55 -12.49 -35.83
CA LEU A 410 8.60 -11.70 -37.07
C LEU A 410 7.83 -12.41 -38.21
N TYR A 411 6.61 -12.84 -37.88
CA TYR A 411 5.79 -13.67 -38.74
C TYR A 411 6.55 -14.93 -39.26
N PHE A 412 7.12 -15.66 -38.30
CA PHE A 412 7.86 -16.95 -38.49
C PHE A 412 9.21 -16.83 -39.22
N ARG A 413 9.77 -15.61 -39.37
CA ARG A 413 11.09 -15.37 -39.96
C ARG A 413 12.23 -15.35 -38.91
N SER A 414 11.89 -15.21 -37.63
CA SER A 414 12.88 -15.29 -36.56
C SER A 414 13.51 -16.70 -36.50
N PRO A 415 14.82 -16.80 -36.22
CA PRO A 415 15.45 -18.11 -36.00
C PRO A 415 14.93 -18.85 -34.75
N THR A 416 14.22 -18.14 -33.85
CA THR A 416 13.55 -18.73 -32.67
C THR A 416 12.17 -19.29 -32.98
N ALA A 417 11.58 -18.96 -34.15
CA ALA A 417 10.27 -19.43 -34.56
C ALA A 417 10.25 -20.95 -34.77
N THR A 418 9.20 -21.60 -34.32
CA THR A 418 8.99 -23.03 -34.47
C THR A 418 7.71 -23.35 -35.26
N LEU A 419 7.61 -24.57 -35.79
CA LEU A 419 6.36 -25.04 -36.42
C LEU A 419 5.17 -25.01 -35.42
N PHE A 420 5.46 -25.11 -34.13
CA PHE A 420 4.44 -25.05 -33.09
C PHE A 420 3.85 -23.65 -32.94
N ASP A 421 4.66 -22.60 -33.11
CA ASP A 421 4.20 -21.22 -33.17
C ASP A 421 3.31 -20.98 -34.36
N GLU A 422 3.72 -21.48 -35.54
CA GLU A 422 2.96 -21.37 -36.79
C GLU A 422 1.58 -22.04 -36.70
N ASP A 423 1.52 -23.28 -36.18
CA ASP A 423 0.27 -24.02 -36.03
C ASP A 423 -0.65 -23.35 -34.96
N THR A 424 -0.06 -22.87 -33.88
CA THR A 424 -0.79 -22.14 -32.84
C THR A 424 -1.37 -20.83 -33.41
N ALA A 425 -0.57 -20.06 -34.13
CA ALA A 425 -1.00 -18.81 -34.76
C ALA A 425 -2.12 -19.02 -35.78
N LYS A 426 -2.04 -20.06 -36.64
CA LYS A 426 -3.11 -20.43 -37.58
C LYS A 426 -4.44 -20.67 -36.85
N ARG A 427 -4.41 -21.40 -35.74
CA ARG A 427 -5.58 -21.72 -34.95
C ARG A 427 -6.15 -20.46 -34.28
N LEU A 428 -5.29 -19.58 -33.75
CA LEU A 428 -5.69 -18.31 -33.16
C LEU A 428 -6.30 -17.36 -34.19
N ALA A 429 -5.73 -17.25 -35.38
CA ALA A 429 -6.26 -16.44 -36.48
C ALA A 429 -7.70 -16.82 -36.84
N VAL A 430 -7.97 -18.12 -36.95
CA VAL A 430 -9.33 -18.64 -37.20
C VAL A 430 -10.27 -18.28 -36.05
N GLN A 431 -9.83 -18.46 -34.81
CA GLN A 431 -10.64 -18.19 -33.63
C GLN A 431 -10.91 -16.68 -33.43
N ALA A 432 -9.95 -15.84 -33.82
CA ALA A 432 -10.10 -14.38 -33.83
C ALA A 432 -10.96 -13.84 -34.99
N GLY A 433 -11.24 -14.69 -36.02
CA GLY A 433 -11.95 -14.27 -37.21
C GLY A 433 -11.11 -13.43 -38.17
N ILE A 434 -9.78 -13.51 -38.08
CA ILE A 434 -8.85 -12.81 -38.98
C ILE A 434 -8.92 -13.48 -40.36
N ARG A 435 -9.37 -12.76 -41.39
CA ARG A 435 -9.60 -13.29 -42.74
C ARG A 435 -8.30 -13.43 -43.52
N ASP A 436 -7.42 -12.46 -43.41
CA ASP A 436 -6.11 -12.42 -44.06
C ASP A 436 -5.04 -12.26 -42.97
N ALA A 437 -4.50 -13.38 -42.55
CA ALA A 437 -3.54 -13.43 -41.45
C ALA A 437 -2.20 -12.76 -41.82
N GLU A 438 -1.79 -12.86 -43.09
CA GLU A 438 -0.53 -12.26 -43.57
C GLU A 438 -0.66 -10.72 -43.64
N ALA A 439 -1.74 -10.21 -44.23
CA ALA A 439 -1.97 -8.77 -44.29
C ALA A 439 -2.04 -8.16 -42.91
N PHE A 440 -2.75 -8.80 -41.96
CA PHE A 440 -2.84 -8.31 -40.59
C PHE A 440 -1.49 -8.40 -39.85
N ALA A 441 -0.73 -9.50 -40.06
CA ALA A 441 0.61 -9.63 -39.48
C ALA A 441 1.55 -8.51 -39.97
N MET A 442 1.51 -8.19 -41.27
CA MET A 442 2.30 -7.07 -41.80
C MET A 442 1.86 -5.72 -41.22
N GLU A 443 0.58 -5.55 -40.93
CA GLU A 443 0.07 -4.33 -40.27
C GLU A 443 0.57 -4.20 -38.82
N VAL A 444 0.56 -5.28 -38.04
CA VAL A 444 1.14 -5.35 -36.69
C VAL A 444 2.60 -4.93 -36.72
N LEU A 445 3.43 -5.59 -37.53
CA LEU A 445 4.86 -5.33 -37.62
C LEU A 445 5.17 -3.90 -38.11
N ARG A 446 4.34 -3.30 -38.98
CA ARG A 446 4.51 -1.89 -39.39
C ARG A 446 4.34 -0.94 -38.21
N HIS A 447 3.44 -1.20 -37.27
CA HIS A 447 3.28 -0.37 -36.09
C HIS A 447 4.42 -0.50 -35.10
N GLY A 448 5.09 -1.66 -35.05
CA GLY A 448 6.36 -1.89 -34.34
C GLY A 448 7.54 -1.15 -34.98
N SER A 449 7.49 -1.00 -36.30
CA SER A 449 8.53 -0.37 -37.11
C SER A 449 8.36 1.15 -37.23
N ALA A 450 8.13 1.84 -36.11
CA ALA A 450 7.85 3.29 -36.12
C ALA A 450 9.09 4.16 -36.39
N ILE A 451 10.08 3.66 -37.14
CA ILE A 451 11.34 4.40 -37.42
C ILE A 451 11.09 5.77 -38.04
N GLY A 452 10.01 5.93 -38.80
CA GLY A 452 9.65 7.19 -39.45
C GLY A 452 9.15 8.27 -38.49
N THR A 453 8.52 7.91 -37.37
CA THR A 453 7.82 8.83 -36.45
C THR A 453 8.41 8.85 -35.04
N MET A 454 9.15 7.82 -34.63
CA MET A 454 9.77 7.73 -33.32
C MET A 454 10.91 8.74 -33.18
N PRO A 455 11.05 9.46 -32.06
CA PRO A 455 12.21 10.30 -31.78
C PRO A 455 13.51 9.49 -31.86
N VAL A 456 14.55 10.05 -32.42
CA VAL A 456 15.85 9.33 -32.59
C VAL A 456 16.45 8.87 -31.27
N GLN A 457 16.20 9.62 -30.18
CA GLN A 457 16.63 9.26 -28.83
C GLN A 457 15.93 8.00 -28.30
N ASP A 458 14.69 7.78 -28.70
CA ASP A 458 13.93 6.58 -28.32
C ASP A 458 14.35 5.38 -29.18
N ILE A 459 14.69 5.60 -30.45
CA ILE A 459 15.20 4.55 -31.35
C ILE A 459 16.51 3.96 -30.82
N VAL A 460 17.46 4.80 -30.40
CA VAL A 460 18.76 4.33 -29.89
C VAL A 460 18.68 3.66 -28.51
N ARG A 461 17.53 3.77 -27.85
CA ARG A 461 17.22 3.09 -26.57
C ARG A 461 16.29 1.89 -26.74
N ASN A 462 15.85 1.61 -27.95
CA ASN A 462 14.88 0.53 -28.20
C ASN A 462 15.54 -0.84 -28.08
N ASP A 463 14.91 -1.75 -27.37
CA ASP A 463 15.39 -3.12 -27.08
C ASP A 463 16.90 -3.18 -26.75
N ILE A 464 17.32 -2.29 -25.86
CA ILE A 464 18.73 -2.13 -25.49
C ILE A 464 19.17 -3.25 -24.55
N LYS A 465 20.37 -3.81 -24.84
CA LYS A 465 21.06 -4.79 -23.99
C LYS A 465 22.48 -4.30 -23.71
N GLU A 466 22.93 -4.50 -22.47
CA GLU A 466 24.28 -4.15 -22.03
C GLU A 466 25.14 -5.40 -21.90
N PHE A 467 26.39 -5.28 -22.32
CA PHE A 467 27.37 -6.35 -22.24
C PHE A 467 28.71 -5.81 -21.73
N ASP A 468 29.29 -6.52 -20.78
CA ASP A 468 30.63 -6.25 -20.27
C ASP A 468 31.62 -7.25 -20.89
N PHE A 469 32.58 -6.75 -21.65
CA PHE A 469 33.68 -7.53 -22.24
C PHE A 469 35.02 -7.08 -21.68
N GLY A 470 35.45 -7.70 -20.58
CA GLY A 470 36.65 -7.31 -19.87
C GLY A 470 36.52 -5.90 -19.25
N GLU A 471 37.32 -4.94 -19.76
CA GLU A 471 37.24 -3.54 -19.31
C GLU A 471 36.30 -2.68 -20.17
N HIS A 472 35.66 -3.26 -21.19
CA HIS A 472 34.82 -2.54 -22.13
C HIS A 472 33.34 -2.75 -21.85
N ARG A 473 32.60 -1.66 -21.73
CA ARG A 473 31.14 -1.63 -21.62
C ARG A 473 30.54 -1.35 -23.00
N ILE A 474 29.71 -2.30 -23.48
CA ILE A 474 29.11 -2.26 -24.81
C ILE A 474 27.59 -2.26 -24.67
N THR A 475 26.90 -1.38 -25.40
CA THR A 475 25.45 -1.42 -25.53
C THR A 475 25.07 -1.81 -26.95
N VAL A 476 24.04 -2.64 -27.07
CA VAL A 476 23.45 -3.05 -28.33
C VAL A 476 21.96 -2.75 -28.28
N SER A 477 21.49 -1.88 -29.14
CA SER A 477 20.07 -1.59 -29.36
C SER A 477 19.62 -2.22 -30.68
N GLN A 478 18.35 -2.55 -30.77
CA GLN A 478 17.78 -3.11 -32.00
C GLN A 478 16.46 -2.44 -32.34
N ILE A 479 16.27 -2.19 -33.63
CA ILE A 479 14.99 -1.81 -34.20
C ILE A 479 14.69 -2.62 -35.45
N ASN A 480 13.49 -3.14 -35.52
CA ASN A 480 12.98 -3.83 -36.70
C ASN A 480 12.25 -2.83 -37.60
N ILE A 481 12.54 -2.87 -38.89
CA ILE A 481 11.96 -1.99 -39.90
C ILE A 481 11.34 -2.77 -41.04
N MET A 482 10.35 -2.16 -41.69
CA MET A 482 9.67 -2.72 -42.87
C MET A 482 10.03 -1.96 -44.15
N ASP A 483 10.71 -0.85 -44.03
CA ASP A 483 11.11 0.02 -45.13
C ASP A 483 12.48 0.59 -44.83
N ARG A 484 13.49 0.03 -45.47
CA ARG A 484 14.90 0.42 -45.35
C ARG A 484 15.13 1.87 -45.77
N GLN A 485 14.34 2.40 -46.71
CA GLN A 485 14.50 3.76 -47.21
C GLN A 485 14.25 4.77 -46.09
N GLN A 486 13.26 4.55 -45.25
CA GLN A 486 12.97 5.42 -44.08
C GLN A 486 14.12 5.45 -43.06
N ALA A 487 14.81 4.32 -42.89
CA ALA A 487 15.99 4.27 -42.03
C ALA A 487 17.16 5.06 -42.64
N LEU A 488 17.40 4.90 -43.94
CA LEU A 488 18.47 5.59 -44.64
C LEU A 488 18.31 7.13 -44.64
N GLU A 489 17.08 7.62 -44.73
CA GLU A 489 16.77 9.07 -44.63
C GLU A 489 17.09 9.66 -43.26
N ARG A 490 17.11 8.84 -42.20
CA ARG A 490 17.40 9.28 -40.82
C ARG A 490 18.78 8.87 -40.31
N LEU A 491 19.63 8.31 -41.15
CA LEU A 491 20.89 7.69 -40.74
C LEU A 491 21.83 8.67 -40.03
N ALA A 492 21.93 9.92 -40.51
CA ALA A 492 22.76 10.95 -39.91
C ALA A 492 22.26 11.36 -38.50
N ASP A 493 20.96 11.48 -38.33
CA ASP A 493 20.36 11.81 -37.05
C ASP A 493 20.51 10.66 -36.05
N LEU A 494 20.35 9.42 -36.50
CA LEU A 494 20.54 8.20 -35.69
C LEU A 494 22.00 8.05 -35.26
N GLN A 495 22.96 8.32 -36.15
CA GLN A 495 24.40 8.27 -35.83
C GLN A 495 24.75 9.31 -34.75
N THR A 496 24.22 10.53 -34.88
CA THR A 496 24.44 11.60 -33.89
C THR A 496 23.82 11.21 -32.53
N ALA A 497 22.58 10.71 -32.53
CA ALA A 497 21.90 10.31 -31.32
C ALA A 497 22.58 9.12 -30.62
N LEU A 498 23.12 8.16 -31.39
CA LEU A 498 23.85 7.02 -30.87
C LEU A 498 25.16 7.43 -30.18
N GLU A 499 25.89 8.37 -30.77
CA GLU A 499 27.13 8.92 -30.18
C GLU A 499 26.82 9.72 -28.90
N ASP A 500 25.75 10.54 -28.87
CA ASP A 500 25.33 11.27 -27.69
C ASP A 500 24.89 10.31 -26.58
N PHE A 501 24.15 9.27 -26.93
CA PHE A 501 23.73 8.21 -26.00
C PHE A 501 24.95 7.50 -25.40
N ARG A 502 25.90 7.08 -26.23
CA ARG A 502 27.14 6.44 -25.78
C ARG A 502 27.89 7.28 -24.74
N ARG A 503 28.01 8.60 -24.99
CA ARG A 503 28.68 9.54 -24.07
C ARG A 503 27.90 9.69 -22.74
N GLN A 504 26.59 9.79 -22.81
CA GLN A 504 25.73 9.91 -21.62
C GLN A 504 25.83 8.70 -20.71
N GLU A 505 25.80 7.49 -21.29
CA GLU A 505 25.84 6.24 -20.52
C GLU A 505 27.28 5.78 -20.18
N GLY A 506 28.30 6.50 -20.70
CA GLY A 506 29.71 6.18 -20.43
C GLY A 506 30.15 4.82 -21.02
N CYS A 507 29.61 4.44 -22.18
CA CYS A 507 29.95 3.20 -22.86
C CYS A 507 31.15 3.38 -23.80
N ASP A 508 31.99 2.36 -23.94
CA ASP A 508 33.10 2.35 -24.90
C ASP A 508 32.59 2.22 -26.33
N LEU A 509 31.55 1.43 -26.51
CA LEU A 509 30.94 1.15 -27.80
C LEU A 509 29.42 1.07 -27.66
N SER A 510 28.70 1.73 -28.56
CA SER A 510 27.25 1.58 -28.69
C SER A 510 26.91 1.16 -30.11
N LEU A 511 26.09 0.14 -30.25
CA LEU A 511 25.65 -0.42 -31.52
C LEU A 511 24.14 -0.26 -31.65
N LEU A 512 23.68 0.09 -32.85
CA LEU A 512 22.27 0.05 -33.23
C LEU A 512 22.09 -0.87 -34.43
N MET A 513 21.38 -1.96 -34.23
CA MET A 513 20.98 -2.92 -35.26
C MET A 513 19.67 -2.46 -35.89
N ILE A 514 19.69 -2.13 -37.17
CA ILE A 514 18.50 -1.78 -37.96
C ILE A 514 18.18 -2.95 -38.86
N THR A 515 17.22 -3.78 -38.48
CA THR A 515 16.89 -5.03 -39.18
C THR A 515 15.70 -4.82 -40.12
N ASP A 516 15.95 -4.87 -41.41
CA ASP A 516 14.92 -4.91 -42.45
C ASP A 516 14.33 -6.33 -42.52
N ILE A 517 13.10 -6.49 -42.02
CA ILE A 517 12.41 -7.78 -41.95
C ILE A 517 12.07 -8.32 -43.37
N LEU A 518 11.74 -7.42 -44.30
CA LEU A 518 11.37 -7.81 -45.65
C LEU A 518 12.59 -8.08 -46.51
N GLY A 519 13.67 -7.31 -46.33
CA GLY A 519 14.93 -7.48 -47.06
C GLY A 519 15.86 -8.53 -46.48
N GLU A 520 15.49 -9.15 -45.33
CA GLU A 520 16.31 -10.12 -44.58
C GLU A 520 17.77 -9.62 -44.40
N ALA A 521 17.91 -8.36 -44.05
CA ALA A 521 19.20 -7.69 -43.90
C ALA A 521 19.23 -6.81 -42.64
N THR A 522 20.42 -6.70 -42.03
CA THR A 522 20.62 -5.82 -40.88
C THR A 522 21.71 -4.81 -41.20
N ASP A 523 21.38 -3.53 -41.13
CA ASP A 523 22.35 -2.45 -41.12
C ASP A 523 22.80 -2.19 -39.65
N LEU A 524 24.13 -2.11 -39.45
CA LEU A 524 24.71 -1.90 -38.12
C LEU A 524 25.33 -0.50 -38.06
N LEU A 525 24.76 0.36 -37.22
CA LEU A 525 25.40 1.62 -36.84
C LEU A 525 26.25 1.43 -35.60
N ALA A 526 27.42 2.08 -35.56
CA ALA A 526 28.36 1.98 -34.44
C ALA A 526 28.85 3.37 -34.02
N ALA A 527 28.90 3.61 -32.72
CA ALA A 527 29.48 4.80 -32.10
C ALA A 527 30.52 4.40 -31.06
N GLY A 528 31.75 4.98 -31.11
CA GLY A 528 32.85 4.69 -30.18
C GLY A 528 33.98 3.85 -30.74
N SER A 529 34.82 3.31 -29.87
CA SER A 529 35.96 2.43 -30.21
C SER A 529 35.75 1.07 -29.53
N PRO A 530 36.06 -0.07 -30.17
CA PRO A 530 36.90 -0.21 -31.34
C PRO A 530 36.16 -0.64 -32.62
N GLN A 531 35.93 0.27 -33.52
CA GLN A 531 35.32 -0.06 -34.84
C GLN A 531 36.12 -1.10 -35.62
N THR A 532 37.46 -1.14 -35.52
CA THR A 532 38.32 -2.14 -36.14
C THR A 532 38.04 -3.57 -35.70
N GLN A 533 37.57 -3.80 -34.49
CA GLN A 533 37.21 -5.14 -34.00
C GLN A 533 35.88 -5.61 -34.55
N LEU A 534 34.93 -4.70 -34.81
CA LEU A 534 33.66 -5.00 -35.48
C LEU A 534 33.87 -5.46 -36.91
N VAL A 535 34.75 -4.76 -37.68
CA VAL A 535 35.13 -5.17 -39.04
C VAL A 535 35.75 -6.59 -39.03
N HIS A 536 36.53 -6.88 -38.00
CA HIS A 536 37.13 -8.22 -37.85
C HIS A 536 36.10 -9.30 -37.49
N ALA A 537 35.09 -8.95 -36.68
CA ALA A 537 34.05 -9.89 -36.23
C ALA A 537 33.02 -10.20 -37.33
N PHE A 538 32.68 -9.23 -38.16
CA PHE A 538 31.63 -9.35 -39.17
C PHE A 538 32.18 -9.50 -40.62
N GLY A 539 33.49 -9.40 -40.84
CA GLY A 539 34.13 -9.75 -42.11
C GLY A 539 33.96 -8.77 -43.26
N GLU A 540 33.33 -7.61 -43.05
CA GLU A 540 33.10 -6.62 -44.10
C GLU A 540 33.63 -5.23 -43.71
N ALA A 541 34.13 -4.51 -44.70
CA ALA A 541 34.57 -3.11 -44.52
C ALA A 541 33.34 -2.23 -44.25
N ALA A 542 33.33 -1.55 -43.11
CA ALA A 542 32.41 -0.48 -42.89
C ALA A 542 32.53 0.54 -44.01
N ALA A 543 31.47 0.86 -44.73
CA ALA A 543 31.46 1.96 -45.68
C ALA A 543 31.82 3.23 -44.94
N ALA A 544 32.82 3.96 -45.40
CA ALA A 544 33.23 5.23 -44.77
C ALA A 544 32.05 6.20 -44.81
N GLY A 545 31.44 6.45 -43.66
CA GLY A 545 30.26 7.30 -43.50
C GLY A 545 28.98 6.63 -43.03
N CYS A 546 29.04 5.36 -42.65
CA CYS A 546 27.95 4.66 -41.92
C CYS A 546 28.44 4.29 -40.53
#